data_6e9c79826f246f12f595eb401607d8f8
#
_entry.id   6e9c79826f246f12f595eb401607d8f8
#
_cell.length_a   1.000
_cell.length_b   1.000
_cell.length_c   1.000
_cell.angle_alpha   90.00
_cell.angle_beta   90.00
_cell.angle_gamma   90.00
#
_symmetry.space_group_name_H-M   'P 1'
#
loop_
_entity.id
_entity.type
_entity.pdbx_description
1 polymer ?
#
loop_
_entity_poly.entity_id
_entity_poly.type
_entity_poly.pdbx_seq_one_letter_code
_entity_poly.pdbx_strand_id
1 'polypeptide(L)'
;MIDVEDQHQGSIIEEMGKRKGDMTNMEVDSSGRIRLTFMIPSRGLIGFRSQFLTMTSGTGIMTSIFDHYGPVKEGEVIYRSNGVLVSMVTGKALGYSLWNLQERGRLCVVPNVDVYEGMILGIHSRNNDLAVNPIKGKQLTN
;
A
#
# COMPACT_ATOMS: atom_id res chain seq x y z
N MET A 1 6.13 18.92 2.52
CA MET A 1 6.93 19.74 1.57
C MET A 1 7.70 18.82 0.65
N ILE A 2 7.65 19.09 -0.64
CA ILE A 2 8.31 18.31 -1.70
C ILE A 2 9.18 19.26 -2.51
N ASP A 3 10.43 18.87 -2.72
CA ASP A 3 11.39 19.62 -3.55
C ASP A 3 11.84 18.69 -4.69
N VAL A 4 11.54 19.09 -5.92
CA VAL A 4 11.77 18.27 -7.11
C VAL A 4 12.27 19.11 -8.28
N GLU A 5 12.85 18.45 -9.28
CA GLU A 5 13.15 19.07 -10.56
C GLU A 5 11.86 19.35 -11.34
N ASP A 6 11.87 20.39 -12.16
CA ASP A 6 10.70 20.84 -12.94
C ASP A 6 10.04 19.70 -13.75
N GLN A 7 10.84 18.84 -14.35
CA GLN A 7 10.34 17.70 -15.14
C GLN A 7 9.44 16.72 -14.38
N HIS A 8 9.54 16.67 -13.04
CA HIS A 8 8.76 15.77 -12.18
C HIS A 8 7.51 16.41 -11.58
N GLN A 9 7.35 17.73 -11.72
CA GLN A 9 6.28 18.50 -11.09
C GLN A 9 4.89 17.95 -11.41
N GLY A 10 4.59 17.73 -12.68
CA GLY A 10 3.24 17.30 -13.12
C GLY A 10 2.82 15.97 -12.54
N SER A 11 3.71 14.98 -12.57
CA SER A 11 3.44 13.64 -12.03
C SER A 11 3.25 13.65 -10.51
N ILE A 12 4.00 14.48 -9.80
CA ILE A 12 3.87 14.62 -8.34
C ILE A 12 2.54 15.29 -7.98
N ILE A 13 2.15 16.35 -8.67
CA ILE A 13 0.86 17.04 -8.43
C ILE A 13 -0.31 16.08 -8.67
N GLU A 14 -0.26 15.31 -9.76
CA GLU A 14 -1.29 14.32 -10.07
C GLU A 14 -1.41 13.24 -8.97
N GLU A 15 -0.27 12.67 -8.56
CA GLU A 15 -0.25 11.62 -7.54
C GLU A 15 -0.71 12.15 -6.17
N MET A 16 -0.31 13.34 -5.79
CA MET A 16 -0.76 13.97 -4.54
C MET A 16 -2.27 14.25 -4.56
N GLY A 17 -2.82 14.61 -5.72
CA GLY A 17 -4.26 14.76 -5.90
C GLY A 17 -5.02 13.45 -5.69
N LYS A 18 -4.54 12.35 -6.24
CA LYS A 18 -5.11 11.00 -6.03
C LYS A 18 -5.10 10.61 -4.55
N ARG A 19 -4.10 11.06 -3.80
CA ARG A 19 -3.92 10.81 -2.37
C ARG A 19 -4.63 11.83 -1.47
N LYS A 20 -5.52 12.65 -2.04
CA LYS A 20 -6.30 13.67 -1.32
C LYS A 20 -5.45 14.80 -0.72
N GLY A 21 -4.30 15.08 -1.32
CA GLY A 21 -3.48 16.23 -0.98
C GLY A 21 -3.97 17.51 -1.65
N ASP A 22 -3.96 18.61 -0.90
CA ASP A 22 -4.25 19.94 -1.40
C ASP A 22 -2.96 20.75 -1.46
N MET A 23 -2.61 21.26 -2.64
CA MET A 23 -1.44 22.12 -2.78
C MET A 23 -1.73 23.51 -2.20
N THR A 24 -0.91 23.94 -1.27
CA THR A 24 -1.06 25.23 -0.59
C THR A 24 -0.06 26.27 -1.07
N ASN A 25 1.10 25.85 -1.55
CA ASN A 25 2.13 26.75 -2.06
C ASN A 25 3.00 26.07 -3.11
N MET A 26 3.57 26.87 -4.00
CA MET A 26 4.52 26.46 -5.02
C MET A 26 5.56 27.57 -5.20
N GLU A 27 6.81 27.23 -5.04
CA GLU A 27 7.94 28.13 -5.22
C GLU A 27 8.93 27.55 -6.22
N VAL A 28 9.40 28.38 -7.12
CA VAL A 28 10.44 28.00 -8.09
C VAL A 28 11.75 28.61 -7.65
N ASP A 29 12.76 27.77 -7.49
CA ASP A 29 14.11 28.23 -7.17
C ASP A 29 14.86 28.64 -8.45
N SER A 30 15.85 29.54 -8.29
CA SER A 30 16.73 29.95 -9.35
C SER A 30 17.55 28.82 -9.99
N SER A 31 17.67 27.69 -9.32
CA SER A 31 18.35 26.48 -9.80
C SER A 31 17.49 25.59 -10.70
N GLY A 32 16.21 25.94 -10.94
CA GLY A 32 15.26 25.11 -11.70
C GLY A 32 14.60 24.01 -10.87
N ARG A 33 14.75 24.05 -9.55
CA ARG A 33 14.01 23.17 -8.65
C ARG A 33 12.71 23.83 -8.19
N ILE A 34 11.71 23.01 -7.96
CA ILE A 34 10.38 23.45 -7.54
C ILE A 34 10.09 22.89 -6.17
N ARG A 35 9.66 23.77 -5.28
CA ARG A 35 9.20 23.41 -3.95
C ARG A 35 7.69 23.47 -3.88
N LEU A 36 7.07 22.32 -3.59
CA LEU A 36 5.64 22.18 -3.46
C LEU A 36 5.28 21.92 -2.01
N THR A 37 4.27 22.63 -1.50
CA THR A 37 3.73 22.42 -0.16
C THR A 37 2.31 21.88 -0.27
N PHE A 38 2.05 20.76 0.38
CA PHE A 38 0.74 20.10 0.40
C PHE A 38 0.24 19.92 1.82
N MET A 39 -1.07 20.06 1.96
CA MET A 39 -1.82 19.56 3.12
C MET A 39 -2.45 18.23 2.72
N ILE A 40 -2.08 17.16 3.40
CA ILE A 40 -2.48 15.79 3.03
C ILE A 40 -2.85 14.98 4.28
N PRO A 41 -3.92 14.16 4.23
CA PRO A 41 -4.19 13.21 5.30
C PRO A 41 -3.02 12.23 5.47
N SER A 42 -2.68 11.88 6.71
CA SER A 42 -1.57 10.95 6.99
C SER A 42 -1.73 9.62 6.26
N ARG A 43 -2.96 9.13 6.10
CA ARG A 43 -3.24 7.91 5.31
C ARG A 43 -2.84 8.03 3.84
N GLY A 44 -2.86 9.24 3.27
CA GLY A 44 -2.44 9.48 1.89
C GLY A 44 -0.92 9.39 1.68
N LEU A 45 -0.13 9.47 2.74
CA LEU A 45 1.32 9.33 2.68
C LEU A 45 1.80 7.88 2.83
N ILE A 46 0.93 6.96 3.22
CA ILE A 46 1.30 5.55 3.37
C ILE A 46 1.79 4.99 2.04
N GLY A 47 3.02 4.45 2.03
CA GLY A 47 3.65 3.89 0.83
C GLY A 47 4.11 4.92 -0.22
N PHE A 48 3.89 6.21 0.01
CA PHE A 48 4.24 7.24 -0.99
C PHE A 48 5.75 7.47 -1.11
N ARG A 49 6.52 7.34 -0.04
CA ARG A 49 7.95 7.67 -0.05
C ARG A 49 8.74 6.88 -1.08
N SER A 50 8.55 5.58 -1.18
CA SER A 50 9.23 4.74 -2.16
C SER A 50 8.79 5.04 -3.59
N GLN A 51 7.50 5.27 -3.77
CA GLN A 51 6.95 5.70 -5.06
C GLN A 51 7.53 7.06 -5.50
N PHE A 52 7.59 8.01 -4.58
CA PHE A 52 8.17 9.33 -4.81
C PHE A 52 9.63 9.26 -5.25
N LEU A 53 10.45 8.46 -4.60
CA LEU A 53 11.85 8.27 -4.99
C LEU A 53 11.97 7.67 -6.40
N THR A 54 11.11 6.72 -6.75
CA THR A 54 11.06 6.15 -8.10
C THR A 54 10.61 7.20 -9.13
N MET A 55 9.57 7.97 -8.84
CA MET A 55 9.05 9.02 -9.73
C MET A 55 10.07 10.12 -10.01
N THR A 56 10.92 10.42 -9.04
CA THR A 56 11.94 11.48 -9.13
C THR A 56 13.33 10.97 -9.45
N SER A 57 13.47 9.70 -9.81
CA SER A 57 14.77 9.03 -10.07
C SER A 57 15.77 9.22 -8.93
N GLY A 58 15.29 9.29 -7.69
CA GLY A 58 16.09 9.49 -6.49
C GLY A 58 16.53 10.93 -6.19
N THR A 59 16.19 11.91 -7.03
CA THR A 59 16.63 13.30 -6.86
C THR A 59 15.69 14.14 -5.99
N GLY A 60 14.46 13.68 -5.77
CA GLY A 60 13.46 14.40 -5.01
C GLY A 60 13.72 14.36 -3.50
N ILE A 61 13.34 15.44 -2.82
CA ILE A 61 13.39 15.58 -1.37
C ILE A 61 11.97 15.75 -0.86
N MET A 62 11.59 14.93 0.14
CA MET A 62 10.29 14.98 0.76
C MET A 62 10.43 15.04 2.28
N THR A 63 9.76 16.00 2.89
CA THR A 63 9.63 16.12 4.34
C THR A 63 8.17 16.25 4.72
N SER A 64 7.78 15.65 5.84
CA SER A 64 6.44 15.78 6.38
C SER A 64 6.48 16.08 7.87
N ILE A 65 5.59 16.94 8.33
CA ILE A 65 5.38 17.27 9.74
C ILE A 65 3.89 17.23 10.05
N PHE A 66 3.56 16.94 11.28
CA PHE A 66 2.19 17.06 11.76
C PHE A 66 1.77 18.53 11.76
N ASP A 67 0.58 18.82 11.26
CA ASP A 67 0.01 20.15 11.24
C ASP A 67 -1.19 20.24 12.20
N HIS A 68 -2.27 19.55 11.91
CA HIS A 68 -3.46 19.55 12.75
C HIS A 68 -4.35 18.31 12.49
N TYR A 69 -5.30 18.07 13.38
CA TYR A 69 -6.40 17.15 13.12
C TYR A 69 -7.54 17.88 12.40
N GLY A 70 -8.11 17.23 11.42
CA GLY A 70 -9.21 17.76 10.62
C GLY A 70 -10.29 16.73 10.32
N PRO A 71 -11.36 17.12 9.63
CA PRO A 71 -12.39 16.20 9.17
C PRO A 71 -11.81 15.13 8.26
N VAL A 72 -12.36 13.92 8.32
CA VAL A 72 -11.98 12.84 7.39
C VAL A 72 -12.34 13.25 5.96
N LYS A 73 -11.35 13.28 5.07
CA LYS A 73 -11.60 13.49 3.64
C LYS A 73 -12.29 12.29 3.05
N GLU A 74 -13.38 12.53 2.32
CA GLU A 74 -14.14 11.49 1.66
C GLU A 74 -13.37 10.85 0.49
N GLY A 75 -13.69 9.60 0.22
CA GLY A 75 -13.13 8.82 -0.87
C GLY A 75 -12.01 7.90 -0.43
N GLU A 76 -11.78 6.88 -1.25
CA GLU A 76 -10.71 5.91 -1.03
C GLU A 76 -9.36 6.45 -1.51
N VAL A 77 -8.34 6.18 -0.75
CA VAL A 77 -6.95 6.35 -1.18
C VAL A 77 -6.40 4.97 -1.48
N ILE A 78 -6.29 4.65 -2.76
CA ILE A 78 -5.75 3.36 -3.21
C ILE A 78 -4.23 3.44 -3.15
N TYR A 79 -3.63 2.72 -2.22
CA TYR A 79 -2.18 2.66 -2.02
C TYR A 79 -1.60 1.24 -2.06
N ARG A 80 -2.42 0.23 -2.36
CA ARG A 80 -1.92 -1.12 -2.61
C ARG A 80 -2.38 -1.60 -3.98
N SER A 81 -1.46 -2.19 -4.72
CA SER A 81 -1.71 -2.75 -6.05
C SER A 81 -2.25 -4.18 -5.99
N ASN A 82 -1.96 -4.90 -4.90
CA ASN A 82 -2.32 -6.31 -4.72
C ASN A 82 -3.39 -6.45 -3.64
N GLY A 83 -4.31 -7.39 -3.84
CA GLY A 83 -5.24 -7.83 -2.84
C GLY A 83 -4.58 -8.67 -1.74
N VAL A 84 -5.37 -9.21 -0.85
CA VAL A 84 -4.91 -10.09 0.23
C VAL A 84 -5.60 -11.47 0.16
N LEU A 85 -4.93 -12.47 0.71
CA LEU A 85 -5.51 -13.78 0.98
C LEU A 85 -6.15 -13.75 2.36
N VAL A 86 -7.45 -14.04 2.42
CA VAL A 86 -8.25 -13.97 3.65
C VAL A 86 -8.74 -15.36 4.01
N SER A 87 -8.62 -15.76 5.26
CA SER A 87 -9.15 -17.05 5.72
C SER A 87 -10.67 -17.04 5.70
N MET A 88 -11.26 -18.06 5.10
CA MET A 88 -12.70 -18.30 5.12
C MET A 88 -13.17 -19.16 6.29
N VAL A 89 -12.24 -19.64 7.13
CA VAL A 89 -12.51 -20.58 8.21
C VAL A 89 -11.66 -20.29 9.43
N THR A 90 -12.12 -20.78 10.58
CA THR A 90 -11.36 -20.75 11.84
C THR A 90 -10.79 -22.13 12.11
N GLY A 91 -9.53 -22.21 12.49
CA GLY A 91 -8.86 -23.47 12.82
C GLY A 91 -7.35 -23.36 12.74
N LYS A 92 -6.68 -24.49 12.72
CA LYS A 92 -5.21 -24.57 12.66
C LYS A 92 -4.75 -24.71 11.21
N ALA A 93 -3.89 -23.80 10.76
CA ALA A 93 -3.32 -23.83 9.41
C ALA A 93 -2.48 -25.09 9.19
N LEU A 94 -2.75 -25.79 8.10
CA LEU A 94 -2.05 -27.00 7.72
C LEU A 94 -1.00 -26.73 6.64
N GLY A 95 0.18 -27.34 6.80
CA GLY A 95 1.27 -27.18 5.86
C GLY A 95 0.91 -27.53 4.43
N TYR A 96 0.13 -28.59 4.22
CA TYR A 96 -0.35 -28.98 2.90
C TYR A 96 -1.23 -27.92 2.24
N SER A 97 -2.15 -27.34 3.00
CA SER A 97 -3.01 -26.28 2.49
C SER A 97 -2.22 -25.01 2.16
N LEU A 98 -1.33 -24.61 3.06
CA LEU A 98 -0.47 -23.44 2.84
C LEU A 98 0.47 -23.63 1.63
N TRP A 99 0.99 -24.82 1.43
CA TRP A 99 1.80 -25.15 0.26
C TRP A 99 1.03 -24.88 -1.04
N ASN A 100 -0.21 -25.32 -1.13
CA ASN A 100 -1.05 -25.09 -2.31
C ASN A 100 -1.42 -23.62 -2.47
N LEU A 101 -1.55 -22.86 -1.37
CA LEU A 101 -1.88 -21.44 -1.41
C LEU A 101 -0.70 -20.55 -1.86
N GLN A 102 0.53 -21.05 -1.84
CA GLN A 102 1.70 -20.32 -2.34
C GLN A 102 1.59 -19.96 -3.83
N GLU A 103 0.83 -20.72 -4.61
CA GLU A 103 0.55 -20.39 -6.02
C GLU A 103 -0.30 -19.13 -6.17
N ARG A 104 -1.05 -18.75 -5.14
CA ARG A 104 -1.95 -17.60 -5.14
C ARG A 104 -1.29 -16.31 -4.66
N GLY A 105 -0.18 -16.39 -3.94
CA GLY A 105 0.51 -15.23 -3.42
C GLY A 105 1.53 -15.55 -2.33
N ARG A 106 1.99 -14.51 -1.68
CA ARG A 106 2.98 -14.62 -0.59
C ARG A 106 2.28 -14.76 0.75
N LEU A 107 2.56 -15.83 1.48
CA LEU A 107 1.98 -16.08 2.80
C LEU A 107 2.75 -15.38 3.91
N CYS A 108 2.00 -14.91 4.92
CA CYS A 108 2.50 -14.31 6.17
C CYS A 108 2.35 -15.27 7.36
N VAL A 109 1.67 -16.40 7.18
CA VAL A 109 1.42 -17.40 8.23
C VAL A 109 2.23 -18.67 7.96
N VAL A 110 2.55 -19.38 9.03
CA VAL A 110 3.29 -20.63 8.98
C VAL A 110 2.37 -21.81 9.39
N PRO A 111 2.74 -23.06 9.09
CA PRO A 111 1.97 -24.24 9.54
C PRO A 111 1.79 -24.28 11.05
N ASN A 112 0.67 -24.83 11.49
CA ASN A 112 0.28 -25.02 12.89
C ASN A 112 -0.09 -23.74 13.66
N VAL A 113 -0.21 -22.60 12.99
CA VAL A 113 -0.74 -21.36 13.58
C VAL A 113 -2.27 -21.40 13.58
N ASP A 114 -2.87 -20.93 14.65
CA ASP A 114 -4.32 -20.77 14.71
C ASP A 114 -4.74 -19.55 13.88
N VAL A 115 -5.69 -19.74 13.00
CA VAL A 115 -6.27 -18.71 12.15
C VAL A 115 -7.76 -18.57 12.43
N TYR A 116 -8.31 -17.42 12.15
CA TYR A 116 -9.74 -17.14 12.30
C TYR A 116 -10.33 -16.65 10.97
N GLU A 117 -11.64 -16.82 10.82
CA GLU A 117 -12.36 -16.31 9.66
C GLU A 117 -12.20 -14.79 9.53
N GLY A 118 -11.77 -14.34 8.35
CA GLY A 118 -11.43 -12.94 8.09
C GLY A 118 -9.97 -12.57 8.36
N MET A 119 -9.15 -13.46 8.90
CA MET A 119 -7.73 -13.22 9.12
C MET A 119 -6.97 -13.09 7.79
N ILE A 120 -6.11 -12.08 7.69
CA ILE A 120 -5.23 -11.92 6.53
C ILE A 120 -4.08 -12.94 6.62
N LEU A 121 -3.99 -13.81 5.62
CA LEU A 121 -3.00 -14.88 5.55
C LEU A 121 -1.77 -14.51 4.71
N GLY A 122 -1.92 -13.54 3.82
CA GLY A 122 -0.86 -13.14 2.93
C GLY A 122 -1.27 -12.12 1.88
N ILE A 123 -0.38 -11.85 0.96
CA ILE A 123 -0.59 -10.92 -0.15
C ILE A 123 -0.97 -11.73 -1.38
N HIS A 124 -2.11 -11.40 -1.97
CA HIS A 124 -2.55 -12.01 -3.23
C HIS A 124 -1.69 -11.51 -4.40
N SER A 125 -1.41 -12.37 -5.34
CA SER A 125 -0.64 -11.99 -6.56
C SER A 125 -1.43 -11.11 -7.53
N ARG A 126 -2.76 -11.07 -7.38
CA ARG A 126 -3.67 -10.23 -8.16
C ARG A 126 -4.17 -9.04 -7.33
N ASN A 127 -4.89 -8.13 -7.97
CA ASN A 127 -5.39 -6.91 -7.33
C ASN A 127 -6.63 -7.09 -6.46
N ASN A 128 -7.31 -8.23 -6.53
CA ASN A 128 -8.50 -8.55 -5.73
C ASN A 128 -8.16 -9.35 -4.47
N ASP A 129 -8.95 -9.20 -3.44
CA ASP A 129 -8.90 -10.06 -2.26
C ASP A 129 -9.49 -11.43 -2.59
N LEU A 130 -8.91 -12.48 -2.02
CA LEU A 130 -9.32 -13.85 -2.26
C LEU A 130 -9.53 -14.59 -0.92
N ALA A 131 -10.74 -15.10 -0.72
CA ALA A 131 -11.04 -15.98 0.41
C ALA A 131 -10.49 -17.38 0.13
N VAL A 132 -9.74 -17.93 1.07
CA VAL A 132 -9.05 -19.21 0.94
C VAL A 132 -9.24 -20.07 2.19
N ASN A 133 -9.06 -21.39 2.05
CA ASN A 133 -9.14 -22.34 3.15
C ASN A 133 -7.73 -22.85 3.55
N PRO A 134 -7.16 -22.36 4.65
CA PRO A 134 -5.82 -22.76 5.10
C PRO A 134 -5.78 -24.02 5.94
N ILE A 135 -6.93 -24.63 6.24
CA ILE A 135 -7.04 -25.84 7.11
C ILE A 135 -7.42 -27.11 6.34
N LYS A 136 -7.58 -27.05 5.02
CA LYS A 136 -7.94 -28.20 4.21
C LYS A 136 -6.79 -29.18 4.12
N GLY A 137 -6.98 -30.37 4.68
CA GLY A 137 -5.99 -31.44 4.63
C GLY A 137 -5.90 -32.10 3.25
N LYS A 138 -4.83 -32.87 3.05
CA LYS A 138 -4.69 -33.71 1.87
C LYS A 138 -5.77 -34.81 1.92
N GLN A 139 -6.51 -34.95 0.84
CA GLN A 139 -7.40 -36.08 0.68
C GLN A 139 -6.57 -37.33 0.33
N LEU A 140 -6.56 -38.30 1.21
CA LEU A 140 -5.88 -39.56 0.96
C LEU A 140 -6.74 -40.40 0.01
N THR A 141 -6.14 -40.76 -1.10
CA THR A 141 -6.72 -41.72 -2.06
C THR A 141 -5.93 -43.03 -1.99
N ASN A 142 -6.64 -44.10 -1.88
CA ASN A 142 -6.03 -45.44 -1.91
C ASN A 142 -5.59 -45.80 -3.32
#